data_80df058baae7c3ff60c7f18afbed434d
#
_entry.id   80df058baae7c3ff60c7f18afbed434d
#
_cell.length_a   1.000
_cell.length_b   1.000
_cell.length_c   1.000
_cell.angle_alpha   90.00
_cell.angle_beta   90.00
_cell.angle_gamma   90.00
#
_symmetry.space_group_name_H-M   'P 1'
#
loop_
_entity.id
_entity.type
_entity.pdbx_description
1 polymer ?
#
loop_
_entity_poly.entity_id
_entity_poly.type
_entity_poly.pdbx_seq_one_letter_code
_entity_poly.pdbx_strand_id
1 'polypeptide(L)'
;AIARHTACALWDGWPPPDWRTHIVLPSGQDGRSARMVGQAVDARASRSADGITTLAGIRLTDRVRTFLDLAADCDLVDLVAVGDSLVRRDRLDPRRLREAAATPGRHRLLARRAAALVRPRVMSRPESQLRMLLVLAGLPEPSVDVQFSDPDGRLVRRLDLGYRDHRVAVEYDGRQHADDQEQWHSDIDRREDFDNRDWRFVVVTSKGLWVEPERTLARVVKVLRSRGADVDISSAQWQRYFGPRHRRTA
;
A
#
# COMPACT_ATOMS: atom_id res chain seq x y z
N ALA A 1 -8.94 1.53 24.23
CA ALA A 1 -9.44 1.45 22.85
C ALA A 1 -8.53 0.55 22.01
N ILE A 2 -9.07 -0.10 21.01
CA ILE A 2 -8.29 -0.83 20.00
C ILE A 2 -7.43 0.16 19.20
N ALA A 3 -6.21 -0.23 18.82
CA ALA A 3 -5.24 0.66 18.19
C ALA A 3 -4.37 -0.05 17.13
N ARG A 4 -3.55 0.72 16.41
CA ARG A 4 -2.47 0.26 15.51
C ARG A 4 -2.91 -0.84 14.53
N HIS A 5 -2.23 -2.00 14.49
CA HIS A 5 -2.49 -3.10 13.54
C HIS A 5 -3.93 -3.58 13.62
N THR A 6 -4.44 -3.83 14.83
CA THR A 6 -5.81 -4.30 15.03
C THR A 6 -6.85 -3.24 14.60
N ALA A 7 -6.64 -1.97 14.94
CA ALA A 7 -7.53 -0.89 14.47
C ALA A 7 -7.46 -0.75 12.95
N CYS A 8 -6.27 -0.83 12.35
CA CYS A 8 -6.10 -0.77 10.91
C CYS A 8 -6.87 -1.90 10.20
N ALA A 9 -6.79 -3.14 10.72
CA ALA A 9 -7.54 -4.27 10.17
C ALA A 9 -9.07 -4.07 10.31
N LEU A 10 -9.54 -3.55 11.45
CA LEU A 10 -10.97 -3.23 11.64
C LEU A 10 -11.45 -2.11 10.69
N TRP A 11 -10.57 -1.22 10.26
CA TRP A 11 -10.84 -0.23 9.21
C TRP A 11 -10.76 -0.80 7.79
N ASP A 12 -10.62 -2.11 7.63
CA ASP A 12 -10.38 -2.78 6.33
C ASP A 12 -9.08 -2.25 5.67
N GLY A 13 -8.07 -1.97 6.49
CA GLY A 13 -6.74 -1.56 6.05
C GLY A 13 -5.77 -2.73 5.90
N TRP A 14 -4.53 -2.43 5.50
CA TRP A 14 -3.49 -3.42 5.23
C TRP A 14 -2.28 -3.27 6.16
N PRO A 15 -2.44 -3.55 7.47
CA PRO A 15 -1.30 -3.49 8.38
C PRO A 15 -0.29 -4.61 8.03
N PRO A 16 1.00 -4.45 8.38
CA PRO A 16 1.93 -5.57 8.41
C PRO A 16 1.37 -6.70 9.29
N PRO A 17 1.70 -7.98 9.03
CA PRO A 17 1.26 -9.09 9.86
C PRO A 17 1.72 -8.92 11.31
N ASP A 18 0.79 -8.96 12.24
CA ASP A 18 1.03 -9.05 13.67
C ASP A 18 -0.17 -9.78 14.32
N TRP A 19 0.11 -10.89 14.98
CA TRP A 19 -0.91 -11.75 15.59
C TRP A 19 -1.49 -11.20 16.89
N ARG A 20 -0.85 -10.15 17.46
CA ARG A 20 -1.26 -9.56 18.74
C ARG A 20 -2.43 -8.62 18.58
N THR A 21 -3.27 -8.55 19.62
CA THR A 21 -4.28 -7.50 19.74
C THR A 21 -3.63 -6.22 20.26
N HIS A 22 -3.76 -5.14 19.52
CA HIS A 22 -3.16 -3.85 19.87
C HIS A 22 -4.19 -2.94 20.52
N ILE A 23 -3.85 -2.44 21.72
CA ILE A 23 -4.70 -1.51 22.46
C ILE A 23 -3.93 -0.26 22.89
N VAL A 24 -4.66 0.82 23.05
CA VAL A 24 -4.18 2.05 23.69
C VAL A 24 -4.93 2.25 25.00
N LEU A 25 -4.16 2.53 26.07
CA LEU A 25 -4.66 2.79 27.41
C LEU A 25 -4.54 4.30 27.73
N PRO A 26 -5.44 4.86 28.55
CA PRO A 26 -5.24 6.19 29.12
C PRO A 26 -3.92 6.28 29.89
N SER A 27 -3.32 7.48 29.95
CA SER A 27 -2.14 7.70 30.78
C SER A 27 -2.48 7.50 32.27
N GLY A 28 -1.58 6.85 32.99
CA GLY A 28 -1.79 6.50 34.41
C GLY A 28 -2.33 5.08 34.64
N GLN A 29 -2.84 4.42 33.61
CA GLN A 29 -3.06 2.97 33.65
C GLN A 29 -1.78 2.28 33.21
N ASP A 30 -1.14 1.55 34.13
CA ASP A 30 0.02 0.77 33.76
C ASP A 30 -0.41 -0.44 32.93
N GLY A 31 0.38 -0.76 31.91
CA GLY A 31 0.11 -1.91 31.04
C GLY A 31 0.27 -3.27 31.74
N ARG A 32 0.43 -3.29 33.08
CA ARG A 32 0.58 -4.53 33.84
C ARG A 32 -0.69 -5.37 33.78
N SER A 33 -1.86 -4.72 33.94
CA SER A 33 -3.14 -5.44 33.82
C SER A 33 -3.38 -6.00 32.42
N ALA A 34 -2.92 -5.31 31.36
CA ALA A 34 -3.01 -5.82 30.00
C ALA A 34 -1.99 -6.95 29.73
N ARG A 35 -0.82 -6.93 30.37
CA ARG A 35 0.17 -8.03 30.31
C ARG A 35 -0.31 -9.28 31.01
N MET A 36 -1.24 -9.19 31.95
CA MET A 36 -1.87 -10.35 32.56
C MET A 36 -2.76 -11.15 31.59
N VAL A 37 -3.17 -10.57 30.46
CA VAL A 37 -3.91 -11.28 29.39
C VAL A 37 -2.98 -12.10 28.48
N GLY A 38 -1.68 -12.15 28.81
CA GLY A 38 -0.67 -12.94 28.10
C GLY A 38 -0.01 -12.18 26.94
N GLN A 39 0.86 -12.90 26.20
CA GLN A 39 1.63 -12.33 25.09
C GLN A 39 0.79 -11.89 23.88
N ALA A 40 -0.51 -12.22 23.88
CA ALA A 40 -1.44 -11.92 22.80
C ALA A 40 -1.87 -10.45 22.74
N VAL A 41 -1.55 -9.61 23.73
CA VAL A 41 -1.93 -8.19 23.78
C VAL A 41 -0.72 -7.28 23.85
N ASP A 42 -0.61 -6.34 22.93
CA ASP A 42 0.35 -5.24 22.97
C ASP A 42 -0.35 -3.95 23.39
N ALA A 43 -0.17 -3.56 24.64
CA ALA A 43 -0.78 -2.38 25.25
C ALA A 43 0.23 -1.24 25.34
N ARG A 44 -0.14 -0.07 24.81
CA ARG A 44 0.67 1.16 24.95
C ARG A 44 -0.14 2.26 25.64
N ALA A 45 0.48 2.99 26.55
CA ALA A 45 -0.13 4.15 27.18
C ALA A 45 -0.14 5.35 26.19
N SER A 46 -1.23 6.12 26.20
CA SER A 46 -1.33 7.38 25.48
C SER A 46 -1.70 8.52 26.41
N ARG A 47 -1.04 9.66 26.22
CA ARG A 47 -1.35 10.90 26.97
C ARG A 47 -2.57 11.66 26.39
N SER A 48 -2.98 11.33 25.17
CA SER A 48 -4.13 11.98 24.53
C SER A 48 -5.23 10.96 24.28
N ALA A 49 -6.47 11.39 24.56
CA ALA A 49 -7.69 10.70 24.17
C ALA A 49 -8.16 11.08 22.74
N ASP A 50 -7.46 12.02 22.08
CA ASP A 50 -7.82 12.50 20.75
C ASP A 50 -7.72 11.36 19.74
N GLY A 51 -8.59 11.40 18.72
CA GLY A 51 -8.62 10.39 17.67
C GLY A 51 -9.15 9.02 18.13
N ILE A 52 -9.92 8.97 19.22
CA ILE A 52 -10.71 7.78 19.59
C ILE A 52 -12.13 7.93 19.07
N THR A 53 -12.61 6.88 18.39
CA THR A 53 -13.96 6.80 17.85
C THR A 53 -14.60 5.45 18.17
N THR A 54 -15.80 5.22 17.67
CA THR A 54 -16.53 3.96 17.84
C THR A 54 -16.94 3.40 16.48
N LEU A 55 -16.68 2.11 16.25
CA LEU A 55 -17.10 1.35 15.09
C LEU A 55 -17.88 0.12 15.59
N ALA A 56 -19.15 0.00 15.24
CA ALA A 56 -20.02 -1.11 15.65
C ALA A 56 -19.95 -1.42 17.17
N GLY A 57 -19.96 -0.38 18.01
CA GLY A 57 -19.88 -0.52 19.47
C GLY A 57 -18.46 -0.70 20.04
N ILE A 58 -17.44 -0.88 19.20
CA ILE A 58 -16.05 -1.08 19.61
C ILE A 58 -15.32 0.27 19.60
N ARG A 59 -14.70 0.64 20.72
CA ARG A 59 -13.85 1.84 20.80
C ARG A 59 -12.48 1.55 20.18
N LEU A 60 -12.08 2.38 19.19
CA LEU A 60 -10.80 2.23 18.51
C LEU A 60 -10.23 3.60 18.12
N THR A 61 -8.95 3.63 17.73
CA THR A 61 -8.35 4.82 17.11
C THR A 61 -8.99 5.08 15.75
N ASP A 62 -9.28 6.36 15.43
CA ASP A 62 -9.74 6.73 14.08
C ASP A 62 -8.64 6.46 13.03
N ARG A 63 -8.95 6.62 11.74
CA ARG A 63 -8.02 6.31 10.64
C ARG A 63 -6.75 7.16 10.69
N VAL A 64 -6.88 8.45 11.03
CA VAL A 64 -5.73 9.37 11.11
C VAL A 64 -4.81 8.98 12.25
N ARG A 65 -5.37 8.75 13.43
CA ARG A 65 -4.62 8.32 14.62
C ARG A 65 -3.97 6.95 14.38
N THR A 66 -4.71 6.01 13.79
CA THR A 66 -4.20 4.66 13.44
C THR A 66 -2.97 4.75 12.53
N PHE A 67 -3.01 5.59 11.48
CA PHE A 67 -1.87 5.83 10.60
C PHE A 67 -0.65 6.37 11.36
N LEU A 68 -0.87 7.38 12.22
CA LEU A 68 0.21 7.99 12.97
C LEU A 68 0.82 7.04 14.02
N ASP A 69 0.00 6.25 14.67
CA ASP A 69 0.45 5.28 15.68
C ASP A 69 1.25 4.13 15.03
N LEU A 70 0.90 3.73 13.78
CA LEU A 70 1.62 2.71 13.02
C LEU A 70 2.99 3.18 12.50
N ALA A 71 3.28 4.48 12.47
CA ALA A 71 4.59 4.99 12.12
C ALA A 71 5.71 4.51 13.09
N ALA A 72 5.37 4.01 14.26
CA ALA A 72 6.31 3.42 15.20
C ALA A 72 6.68 1.96 14.89
N ASP A 73 5.85 1.27 14.11
CA ASP A 73 5.92 -0.18 13.90
C ASP A 73 6.18 -0.55 12.43
N CYS A 74 6.00 0.40 11.51
CA CYS A 74 6.15 0.21 10.07
C CYS A 74 7.43 0.84 9.53
N ASP A 75 7.94 0.32 8.42
CA ASP A 75 8.84 1.09 7.57
C ASP A 75 8.05 2.00 6.59
N LEU A 76 8.76 2.69 5.70
CA LEU A 76 8.14 3.62 4.77
C LEU A 76 7.16 2.93 3.82
N VAL A 77 7.52 1.78 3.26
CA VAL A 77 6.71 1.07 2.25
C VAL A 77 5.43 0.53 2.88
N ASP A 78 5.53 -0.07 4.06
CA ASP A 78 4.36 -0.56 4.78
C ASP A 78 3.46 0.58 5.25
N LEU A 79 4.03 1.67 5.74
CA LEU A 79 3.23 2.80 6.20
C LEU A 79 2.50 3.49 5.04
N VAL A 80 3.11 3.55 3.85
CA VAL A 80 2.42 4.01 2.64
C VAL A 80 1.27 3.07 2.30
N ALA A 81 1.47 1.75 2.31
CA ALA A 81 0.40 0.77 2.03
C ALA A 81 -0.75 0.87 3.05
N VAL A 82 -0.43 1.06 4.34
CA VAL A 82 -1.43 1.39 5.37
C VAL A 82 -2.20 2.65 5.00
N GLY A 83 -1.50 3.74 4.66
CA GLY A 83 -2.12 5.00 4.28
C GLY A 83 -3.03 4.85 3.05
N ASP A 84 -2.56 4.20 1.99
CA ASP A 84 -3.33 3.91 0.77
C ASP A 84 -4.63 3.17 1.11
N SER A 85 -4.56 2.15 1.99
CA SER A 85 -5.73 1.38 2.41
C SER A 85 -6.75 2.19 3.21
N LEU A 86 -6.29 3.11 4.05
CA LEU A 86 -7.16 3.93 4.90
C LEU A 86 -7.88 5.03 4.10
N VAL A 87 -7.28 5.51 3.00
CA VAL A 87 -7.87 6.54 2.12
C VAL A 87 -8.66 5.96 0.94
N ARG A 88 -8.47 4.68 0.60
CA ARG A 88 -9.12 4.08 -0.57
C ARG A 88 -10.64 4.21 -0.52
N ARG A 89 -11.29 4.28 -1.69
CA ARG A 89 -12.74 4.43 -1.84
C ARG A 89 -13.28 5.68 -1.11
N ASP A 90 -12.49 6.77 -1.10
CA ASP A 90 -12.84 8.07 -0.49
C ASP A 90 -13.23 8.00 1.01
N ARG A 91 -12.76 6.97 1.72
CA ARG A 91 -13.03 6.78 3.15
C ARG A 91 -12.36 7.82 4.05
N LEU A 92 -11.31 8.44 3.55
CA LEU A 92 -10.57 9.52 4.22
C LEU A 92 -9.88 10.38 3.16
N ASP A 93 -9.98 11.72 3.28
CA ASP A 93 -9.19 12.63 2.46
C ASP A 93 -7.69 12.48 2.82
N PRO A 94 -6.81 12.18 1.83
CA PRO A 94 -5.36 12.08 2.08
C PRO A 94 -4.74 13.34 2.68
N ARG A 95 -5.35 14.52 2.48
CA ARG A 95 -4.90 15.78 3.08
C ARG A 95 -4.88 15.70 4.59
N ARG A 96 -5.87 15.05 5.20
CA ARG A 96 -5.94 14.89 6.67
C ARG A 96 -4.75 14.11 7.23
N LEU A 97 -4.23 13.11 6.49
CA LEU A 97 -3.00 12.40 6.89
C LEU A 97 -1.79 13.33 6.83
N ARG A 98 -1.67 14.15 5.78
CA ARG A 98 -0.57 15.11 5.62
C ARG A 98 -0.58 16.18 6.70
N GLU A 99 -1.73 16.77 6.96
CA GLU A 99 -1.93 17.78 8.01
C GLU A 99 -1.58 17.23 9.39
N ALA A 100 -2.11 16.06 9.74
CA ALA A 100 -1.83 15.43 11.02
C ALA A 100 -0.36 15.01 11.17
N ALA A 101 0.28 14.54 10.09
CA ALA A 101 1.69 14.19 10.10
C ALA A 101 2.63 15.42 10.16
N ALA A 102 2.16 16.61 9.78
CA ALA A 102 2.91 17.86 9.88
C ALA A 102 3.09 18.33 11.35
N THR A 103 2.17 17.93 12.25
CA THR A 103 2.25 18.29 13.68
C THR A 103 3.47 17.62 14.32
N PRO A 104 4.24 18.33 15.16
CA PRO A 104 5.39 17.74 15.86
C PRO A 104 5.00 16.52 16.70
N GLY A 105 5.86 15.53 16.76
CA GLY A 105 5.62 14.32 17.54
C GLY A 105 6.60 13.19 17.21
N ARG A 106 6.52 12.12 18.01
CA ARG A 106 7.36 10.93 17.81
C ARG A 106 7.05 10.25 16.48
N HIS A 107 8.07 9.78 15.76
CA HIS A 107 7.96 9.12 14.43
C HIS A 107 7.33 9.98 13.32
N ARG A 108 7.17 11.31 13.54
CA ARG A 108 6.51 12.20 12.60
C ARG A 108 7.28 12.39 11.29
N LEU A 109 8.61 12.27 11.30
CA LEU A 109 9.40 12.33 10.08
C LEU A 109 8.99 11.22 9.09
N LEU A 110 8.87 9.98 9.58
CA LEU A 110 8.41 8.85 8.76
C LEU A 110 6.95 9.03 8.34
N ALA A 111 6.06 9.41 9.28
CA ALA A 111 4.64 9.65 8.98
C ALA A 111 4.45 10.73 7.91
N ARG A 112 5.21 11.84 7.99
CA ARG A 112 5.18 12.93 7.00
C ARG A 112 5.63 12.45 5.63
N ARG A 113 6.75 11.71 5.57
CA ARG A 113 7.27 11.14 4.32
C ARG A 113 6.26 10.16 3.70
N ALA A 114 5.68 9.27 4.50
CA ALA A 114 4.68 8.32 4.04
C ALA A 114 3.39 9.02 3.57
N ALA A 115 2.86 9.97 4.35
CA ALA A 115 1.63 10.70 4.00
C ALA A 115 1.74 11.47 2.67
N ALA A 116 2.94 11.97 2.31
CA ALA A 116 3.19 12.60 1.02
C ALA A 116 3.10 11.61 -0.16
N LEU A 117 3.36 10.33 0.10
CA LEU A 117 3.37 9.24 -0.88
C LEU A 117 2.05 8.44 -0.92
N VAL A 118 1.10 8.71 -0.02
CA VAL A 118 -0.22 8.06 -0.01
C VAL A 118 -1.02 8.46 -1.25
N ARG A 119 -1.64 7.46 -1.90
CA ARG A 119 -2.50 7.65 -3.07
C ARG A 119 -3.87 7.01 -2.85
N PRO A 120 -4.96 7.71 -3.16
CA PRO A 120 -6.29 7.10 -3.23
C PRO A 120 -6.36 6.11 -4.40
N ARG A 121 -7.33 5.21 -4.37
CA ARG A 121 -7.64 4.25 -5.44
C ARG A 121 -6.62 3.12 -5.64
N VAL A 122 -5.60 2.99 -4.84
CA VAL A 122 -4.83 1.74 -4.76
C VAL A 122 -5.72 0.67 -4.13
N MET A 123 -5.79 -0.52 -4.72
CA MET A 123 -6.80 -1.50 -4.34
C MET A 123 -6.25 -2.68 -3.55
N SER A 124 -4.94 -2.87 -3.55
CA SER A 124 -4.29 -3.92 -2.78
C SER A 124 -2.95 -3.48 -2.18
N ARG A 125 -2.51 -4.18 -1.13
CA ARG A 125 -1.20 -3.94 -0.52
C ARG A 125 -0.04 -4.19 -1.50
N PRO A 126 -0.04 -5.27 -2.30
CA PRO A 126 1.01 -5.48 -3.30
C PRO A 126 1.09 -4.39 -4.37
N GLU A 127 -0.04 -3.81 -4.80
CA GLU A 127 -0.05 -2.66 -5.71
C GLU A 127 0.67 -1.44 -5.10
N SER A 128 0.36 -1.11 -3.82
CA SER A 128 1.10 -0.07 -3.09
C SER A 128 2.60 -0.35 -3.06
N GLN A 129 2.98 -1.58 -2.75
CA GLN A 129 4.37 -1.99 -2.65
C GLN A 129 5.08 -1.94 -4.00
N LEU A 130 4.43 -2.40 -5.09
CA LEU A 130 4.97 -2.32 -6.44
C LEU A 130 5.16 -0.86 -6.88
N ARG A 131 4.18 0.01 -6.63
CA ARG A 131 4.31 1.45 -6.87
C ARG A 131 5.50 2.03 -6.12
N MET A 132 5.65 1.68 -4.84
CA MET A 132 6.77 2.15 -4.03
C MET A 132 8.13 1.65 -4.52
N LEU A 133 8.22 0.42 -5.05
CA LEU A 133 9.45 -0.06 -5.69
C LEU A 133 9.87 0.86 -6.84
N LEU A 134 8.94 1.21 -7.72
CA LEU A 134 9.19 2.08 -8.88
C LEU A 134 9.61 3.49 -8.44
N VAL A 135 8.86 4.10 -7.53
CA VAL A 135 9.13 5.46 -7.01
C VAL A 135 10.48 5.54 -6.29
N LEU A 136 10.80 4.56 -5.45
CA LEU A 136 12.06 4.52 -4.70
C LEU A 136 13.28 4.19 -5.58
N ALA A 137 13.05 3.62 -6.76
CA ALA A 137 14.08 3.45 -7.79
C ALA A 137 14.34 4.73 -8.60
N GLY A 138 13.57 5.79 -8.34
CA GLY A 138 13.68 7.09 -9.04
C GLY A 138 13.02 7.12 -10.42
N LEU A 139 12.15 6.13 -10.73
CA LEU A 139 11.31 6.18 -11.91
C LEU A 139 10.18 7.22 -11.70
N PRO A 140 9.64 7.80 -12.78
CA PRO A 140 8.42 8.60 -12.71
C PRO A 140 7.32 7.84 -11.96
N GLU A 141 6.52 8.52 -11.14
CA GLU A 141 5.44 7.86 -10.43
C GLU A 141 4.34 7.45 -11.43
N PRO A 142 3.97 6.16 -11.49
CA PRO A 142 2.88 5.73 -12.35
C PRO A 142 1.53 6.22 -11.82
N SER A 143 0.57 6.46 -12.74
CA SER A 143 -0.83 6.66 -12.39
C SER A 143 -1.39 5.39 -11.77
N VAL A 144 -2.14 5.51 -10.67
CA VAL A 144 -2.87 4.40 -10.06
C VAL A 144 -4.28 4.30 -10.65
N ASP A 145 -4.85 3.10 -10.67
CA ASP A 145 -6.23 2.86 -11.09
C ASP A 145 -6.55 3.49 -12.46
N VAL A 146 -5.78 3.12 -13.49
CA VAL A 146 -6.02 3.61 -14.85
C VAL A 146 -7.26 2.94 -15.40
N GLN A 147 -8.33 3.72 -15.57
CA GLN A 147 -9.64 3.24 -16.00
C GLN A 147 -9.88 3.48 -17.48
N PHE A 148 -10.52 2.51 -18.13
CA PHE A 148 -10.99 2.57 -19.50
C PHE A 148 -12.50 2.34 -19.50
N SER A 149 -13.21 3.25 -20.16
CA SER A 149 -14.67 3.15 -20.32
C SER A 149 -15.02 2.88 -21.78
N ASP A 150 -16.19 2.28 -21.99
CA ASP A 150 -16.83 2.19 -23.31
C ASP A 150 -17.41 3.56 -23.74
N PRO A 151 -17.94 3.67 -24.98
CA PRO A 151 -18.60 4.90 -25.46
C PRO A 151 -19.78 5.34 -24.58
N ASP A 152 -20.42 4.43 -23.87
CA ASP A 152 -21.54 4.70 -22.96
C ASP A 152 -21.07 5.13 -21.57
N GLY A 153 -19.75 5.25 -21.33
CA GLY A 153 -19.15 5.67 -20.09
C GLY A 153 -19.07 4.57 -19.01
N ARG A 154 -19.40 3.32 -19.34
CA ARG A 154 -19.29 2.20 -18.41
C ARG A 154 -17.82 1.77 -18.28
N LEU A 155 -17.38 1.51 -17.05
CA LEU A 155 -16.04 0.99 -16.80
C LEU A 155 -15.89 -0.41 -17.40
N VAL A 156 -15.03 -0.55 -18.39
CA VAL A 156 -14.77 -1.82 -19.09
C VAL A 156 -13.51 -2.49 -18.55
N ARG A 157 -12.46 -1.70 -18.31
CA ARG A 157 -11.15 -2.21 -17.91
C ARG A 157 -10.44 -1.28 -16.92
N ARG A 158 -9.52 -1.85 -16.18
CA ARG A 158 -8.76 -1.18 -15.14
C ARG A 158 -7.35 -1.76 -15.05
N LEU A 159 -6.34 -0.89 -14.91
CA LEU A 159 -4.95 -1.26 -14.70
C LEU A 159 -4.50 -0.78 -13.32
N ASP A 160 -3.70 -1.57 -12.62
CA ASP A 160 -3.19 -1.24 -11.30
C ASP A 160 -2.35 0.02 -11.36
N LEU A 161 -1.31 0.00 -12.19
CA LEU A 161 -0.36 1.09 -12.40
C LEU A 161 -0.15 1.32 -13.91
N GLY A 162 -0.11 2.59 -14.33
CA GLY A 162 0.08 2.92 -15.74
C GLY A 162 0.87 4.19 -15.99
N TYR A 163 1.75 4.12 -16.97
CA TYR A 163 2.41 5.27 -17.59
C TYR A 163 1.64 5.63 -18.85
N ARG A 164 0.66 6.53 -18.73
CA ARG A 164 -0.34 6.83 -19.78
C ARG A 164 0.31 7.32 -21.07
N ASP A 165 1.28 8.23 -20.98
CA ASP A 165 1.92 8.86 -22.14
C ASP A 165 2.74 7.84 -22.96
N HIS A 166 3.18 6.77 -22.33
CA HIS A 166 3.96 5.69 -22.94
C HIS A 166 3.13 4.42 -23.19
N ARG A 167 1.87 4.38 -22.75
CA ARG A 167 0.98 3.20 -22.83
C ARG A 167 1.65 1.95 -22.25
N VAL A 168 2.25 2.07 -21.07
CA VAL A 168 2.86 0.97 -20.35
C VAL A 168 2.10 0.72 -19.05
N ALA A 169 1.64 -0.51 -18.84
CA ALA A 169 1.02 -0.99 -17.63
C ALA A 169 2.00 -1.81 -16.81
N VAL A 170 1.99 -1.63 -15.49
CA VAL A 170 2.73 -2.47 -14.55
C VAL A 170 1.73 -3.06 -13.57
N GLU A 171 1.50 -4.36 -13.64
CA GLU A 171 0.46 -5.05 -12.88
C GLU A 171 1.06 -6.06 -11.91
N TYR A 172 0.47 -6.17 -10.72
CA TYR A 172 0.83 -7.21 -9.78
C TYR A 172 -0.05 -8.44 -9.97
N ASP A 173 0.57 -9.58 -10.30
CA ASP A 173 -0.09 -10.87 -10.34
C ASP A 173 0.21 -11.66 -9.06
N GLY A 174 -0.76 -11.70 -8.16
CA GLY A 174 -0.70 -12.44 -6.89
C GLY A 174 -1.09 -13.90 -7.00
N ARG A 175 -1.50 -14.36 -8.17
CA ARG A 175 -2.01 -15.72 -8.37
C ARG A 175 -0.86 -16.73 -8.30
N GLN A 176 -0.82 -17.51 -7.23
CA GLN A 176 0.10 -18.64 -7.08
C GLN A 176 -0.52 -19.96 -7.54
N HIS A 177 -1.84 -20.00 -7.83
CA HIS A 177 -2.59 -21.18 -8.26
C HIS A 177 -3.48 -20.82 -9.44
N ALA A 178 -3.06 -21.24 -10.64
CA ALA A 178 -3.79 -21.02 -11.91
C ALA A 178 -4.66 -22.27 -12.21
N ASP A 179 -5.71 -22.50 -11.41
CA ASP A 179 -6.61 -23.67 -11.61
C ASP A 179 -8.02 -23.29 -12.07
N ASP A 180 -8.26 -22.06 -12.53
CA ASP A 180 -9.60 -21.63 -12.95
C ASP A 180 -9.63 -21.32 -14.46
N GLN A 181 -10.24 -22.24 -15.26
CA GLN A 181 -10.35 -22.13 -16.70
C GLN A 181 -11.19 -20.93 -17.16
N GLU A 182 -12.20 -20.52 -16.40
CA GLU A 182 -13.03 -19.35 -16.74
C GLU A 182 -12.23 -18.03 -16.61
N GLN A 183 -11.34 -17.95 -15.63
CA GLN A 183 -10.45 -16.80 -15.48
C GLN A 183 -9.43 -16.72 -16.61
N TRP A 184 -8.99 -17.85 -17.16
CA TRP A 184 -8.01 -17.88 -18.26
C TRP A 184 -8.57 -17.28 -19.56
N HIS A 185 -9.83 -17.58 -19.91
CA HIS A 185 -10.48 -16.95 -21.05
C HIS A 185 -10.66 -15.44 -20.87
N SER A 186 -11.09 -15.00 -19.69
CA SER A 186 -11.21 -13.57 -19.35
C SER A 186 -9.85 -12.83 -19.43
N ASP A 187 -8.75 -13.51 -19.14
CA ASP A 187 -7.41 -12.92 -19.24
C ASP A 187 -6.90 -12.81 -20.68
N ILE A 188 -7.30 -13.73 -21.58
CA ILE A 188 -7.01 -13.64 -23.01
C ILE A 188 -7.75 -12.45 -23.62
N ASP A 189 -9.07 -12.36 -23.44
CA ASP A 189 -9.89 -11.25 -23.94
C ASP A 189 -9.38 -9.90 -23.42
N ARG A 190 -8.94 -9.88 -22.16
CA ARG A 190 -8.34 -8.70 -21.54
C ARG A 190 -7.03 -8.28 -22.24
N ARG A 191 -6.16 -9.23 -22.57
CA ARG A 191 -4.90 -8.94 -23.26
C ARG A 191 -5.14 -8.46 -24.69
N GLU A 192 -6.05 -9.08 -25.43
CA GLU A 192 -6.41 -8.68 -26.79
C GLU A 192 -6.99 -7.25 -26.84
N ASP A 193 -7.86 -6.90 -25.90
CA ASP A 193 -8.40 -5.54 -25.78
C ASP A 193 -7.30 -4.48 -25.59
N PHE A 194 -6.28 -4.80 -24.78
CA PHE A 194 -5.20 -3.87 -24.51
C PHE A 194 -4.14 -3.85 -25.63
N ASP A 195 -3.89 -4.98 -26.30
CA ASP A 195 -3.04 -5.02 -27.48
C ASP A 195 -3.64 -4.17 -28.61
N ASN A 196 -4.97 -4.20 -28.80
CA ASN A 196 -5.70 -3.32 -29.71
C ASN A 196 -5.59 -1.83 -29.35
N ARG A 197 -5.35 -1.50 -28.07
CA ARG A 197 -5.12 -0.14 -27.57
C ARG A 197 -3.64 0.24 -27.52
N ASP A 198 -2.77 -0.62 -28.03
CA ASP A 198 -1.30 -0.47 -28.06
C ASP A 198 -0.65 -0.30 -26.67
N TRP A 199 -1.24 -0.93 -25.63
CA TRP A 199 -0.62 -0.99 -24.31
C TRP A 199 0.37 -2.15 -24.20
N ARG A 200 1.48 -1.90 -23.48
CA ARG A 200 2.48 -2.94 -23.14
C ARG A 200 2.42 -3.24 -21.65
N PHE A 201 2.47 -4.53 -21.32
CA PHE A 201 2.34 -5.00 -19.95
C PHE A 201 3.67 -5.49 -19.39
N VAL A 202 3.93 -5.10 -18.14
CA VAL A 202 4.95 -5.70 -17.29
C VAL A 202 4.25 -6.33 -16.09
N VAL A 203 4.02 -7.64 -16.15
CA VAL A 203 3.43 -8.40 -15.04
C VAL A 203 4.51 -8.72 -14.02
N VAL A 204 4.23 -8.41 -12.75
CA VAL A 204 5.13 -8.59 -11.61
C VAL A 204 4.50 -9.53 -10.60
N THR A 205 5.18 -10.62 -10.31
CA THR A 205 4.77 -11.59 -9.29
C THR A 205 5.39 -11.28 -7.93
N SER A 206 4.99 -11.99 -6.89
CA SER A 206 5.63 -11.92 -5.57
C SER A 206 7.14 -12.15 -5.63
N LYS A 207 7.59 -13.10 -6.47
CA LYS A 207 9.04 -13.33 -6.72
C LYS A 207 9.70 -12.10 -7.32
N GLY A 208 9.10 -11.50 -8.35
CA GLY A 208 9.61 -10.29 -9.00
C GLY A 208 9.69 -9.10 -8.08
N LEU A 209 8.72 -8.96 -7.16
CA LEU A 209 8.67 -7.85 -6.21
C LEU A 209 9.69 -8.01 -5.06
N TRP A 210 9.83 -9.23 -4.49
CA TRP A 210 10.55 -9.43 -3.24
C TRP A 210 11.89 -10.15 -3.37
N VAL A 211 12.08 -10.96 -4.43
CA VAL A 211 13.29 -11.76 -4.62
C VAL A 211 14.18 -11.21 -5.73
N GLU A 212 13.54 -10.72 -6.80
CA GLU A 212 14.22 -10.22 -8.01
C GLU A 212 13.79 -8.77 -8.36
N PRO A 213 13.76 -7.82 -7.39
CA PRO A 213 13.26 -6.45 -7.64
C PRO A 213 14.10 -5.72 -8.69
N GLU A 214 15.41 -5.93 -8.72
CA GLU A 214 16.30 -5.34 -9.71
C GLU A 214 15.94 -5.78 -11.15
N ARG A 215 15.68 -7.09 -11.35
CA ARG A 215 15.23 -7.63 -12.63
C ARG A 215 13.87 -7.02 -13.04
N THR A 216 12.97 -6.85 -12.07
CA THR A 216 11.67 -6.20 -12.32
C THR A 216 11.86 -4.76 -12.77
N LEU A 217 12.69 -3.98 -12.08
CA LEU A 217 13.01 -2.60 -12.45
C LEU A 217 13.63 -2.52 -13.85
N ALA A 218 14.61 -3.38 -14.16
CA ALA A 218 15.24 -3.43 -15.49
C ALA A 218 14.21 -3.73 -16.60
N ARG A 219 13.24 -4.62 -16.35
CA ARG A 219 12.15 -4.92 -17.31
C ARG A 219 11.27 -3.70 -17.54
N VAL A 220 10.88 -2.99 -16.47
CA VAL A 220 10.04 -1.77 -16.56
C VAL A 220 10.78 -0.69 -17.34
N VAL A 221 12.05 -0.40 -17.03
CA VAL A 221 12.87 0.58 -17.76
C VAL A 221 12.98 0.20 -19.23
N LYS A 222 13.27 -1.07 -19.54
CA LYS A 222 13.38 -1.54 -20.93
C LYS A 222 12.10 -1.29 -21.72
N VAL A 223 10.94 -1.58 -21.15
CA VAL A 223 9.65 -1.38 -21.83
C VAL A 223 9.35 0.12 -21.95
N LEU A 224 9.57 0.93 -20.93
CA LEU A 224 9.38 2.38 -20.99
C LEU A 224 10.25 3.02 -22.06
N ARG A 225 11.55 2.66 -22.14
CA ARG A 225 12.48 3.13 -23.18
C ARG A 225 12.04 2.73 -24.59
N SER A 226 11.54 1.51 -24.78
CA SER A 226 11.01 1.06 -26.08
C SER A 226 9.77 1.85 -26.52
N ARG A 227 9.15 2.59 -25.59
CA ARG A 227 7.99 3.48 -25.78
C ARG A 227 8.38 4.96 -25.78
N GLY A 228 9.67 5.27 -25.94
CA GLY A 228 10.19 6.64 -26.04
C GLY A 228 10.37 7.38 -24.72
N ALA A 229 10.27 6.70 -23.58
CA ALA A 229 10.56 7.33 -22.30
C ALA A 229 12.07 7.48 -22.09
N ASP A 230 12.49 8.68 -21.66
CA ASP A 230 13.86 8.91 -21.20
C ASP A 230 13.91 8.66 -19.68
N VAL A 231 14.11 7.41 -19.28
CA VAL A 231 14.11 6.98 -17.88
C VAL A 231 15.24 6.00 -17.59
N ASP A 232 15.71 6.05 -16.34
CA ASP A 232 16.67 5.08 -15.80
C ASP A 232 16.42 4.86 -14.31
N ILE A 233 17.07 3.85 -13.73
CA ILE A 233 17.13 3.65 -12.28
C ILE A 233 18.09 4.72 -11.72
N SER A 234 17.55 5.80 -11.19
CA SER A 234 18.33 6.95 -10.70
C SER A 234 18.53 6.94 -9.19
N SER A 235 17.96 5.97 -8.47
CA SER A 235 18.04 5.88 -7.01
C SER A 235 18.17 4.44 -6.53
N ALA A 236 18.99 4.23 -5.50
CA ALA A 236 19.14 2.95 -4.81
C ALA A 236 18.29 2.84 -3.53
N GLN A 237 17.39 3.79 -3.25
CA GLN A 237 16.59 3.79 -2.02
C GLN A 237 15.70 2.55 -1.88
N TRP A 238 15.25 1.97 -3.00
CA TRP A 238 14.46 0.74 -3.01
C TRP A 238 15.15 -0.44 -2.35
N GLN A 239 16.49 -0.55 -2.43
CA GLN A 239 17.28 -1.66 -1.85
C GLN A 239 17.14 -1.77 -0.33
N ARG A 240 16.75 -0.67 0.33
CA ARG A 240 16.48 -0.66 1.77
C ARG A 240 15.21 -1.42 2.15
N TYR A 241 14.27 -1.59 1.22
CA TYR A 241 12.93 -2.11 1.51
C TYR A 241 12.60 -3.39 0.74
N PHE A 242 13.32 -3.66 -0.36
CA PHE A 242 13.05 -4.78 -1.26
C PHE A 242 14.30 -5.65 -1.42
N GLY A 243 14.08 -6.94 -1.66
CA GLY A 243 15.14 -7.93 -1.84
C GLY A 243 15.01 -9.11 -0.88
N PRO A 244 15.86 -10.12 -0.98
CA PRO A 244 15.73 -11.39 -0.26
C PRO A 244 15.73 -11.25 1.28
N ARG A 245 16.40 -10.22 1.79
CA ARG A 245 16.47 -9.94 3.25
C ARG A 245 15.16 -9.36 3.81
N HIS A 246 14.26 -8.92 2.96
CA HIS A 246 12.99 -8.26 3.31
C HIS A 246 11.78 -9.12 2.99
N ARG A 247 11.98 -10.44 2.74
CA ARG A 247 10.88 -11.39 2.61
C ARG A 247 10.01 -11.30 3.87
N ARG A 248 8.95 -10.56 3.77
CA ARG A 248 7.89 -10.54 4.77
C ARG A 248 6.98 -11.70 4.43
N THR A 249 6.75 -12.57 5.40
CA THR A 249 5.75 -13.63 5.31
C THR A 249 4.42 -13.00 4.86
N ALA A 250 3.96 -13.46 3.71
CA ALA A 250 2.66 -13.11 3.14
C ALA A 250 1.54 -13.61 4.05
#